data_c12f851e071473a34d959fcf56fef96e
#
_entry.id   c12f851e071473a34d959fcf56fef96e
#
_cell.length_a   1.000
_cell.length_b   1.000
_cell.length_c   1.000
_cell.angle_alpha   90.00
_cell.angle_beta   90.00
_cell.angle_gamma   90.00
#
_symmetry.space_group_name_H-M   'P 1'
#
loop_
_entity.id
_entity.type
_entity.pdbx_description
1 polymer ?
#
loop_
_entity_poly.entity_id
_entity_poly.type
_entity_poly.pdbx_seq_one_letter_code
_entity_poly.pdbx_strand_id
1 'polypeptide(L)'
;MSESDTEPVVRSSDAIEYDSVEAADGLRKGVLIDETDGAPNFAIRRFVLEPGTSVPKHTNAVEHEQYVLEGTYTVGIDDEEYTVSPGDALLIPAGTVHWYRNDGDEPGAFLCAVPNGDDEIELLEE
;
A
#
# COMPACT_ATOMS: atom_id res chain seq x y z
N MET A 1 -5.43 -0.79 -33.50
CA MET A 1 -6.26 -1.80 -32.83
C MET A 1 -5.60 -2.23 -31.50
N SER A 2 -6.40 -2.36 -30.49
CA SER A 2 -5.87 -2.80 -29.22
C SER A 2 -5.65 -4.30 -29.20
N GLU A 3 -4.54 -4.73 -28.62
CA GLU A 3 -4.25 -6.14 -28.43
C GLU A 3 -4.92 -6.71 -27.20
N SER A 4 -5.53 -5.85 -26.41
CA SER A 4 -6.11 -6.23 -25.13
C SER A 4 -7.63 -6.22 -25.21
N ASP A 5 -8.27 -7.17 -24.54
CA ASP A 5 -9.72 -7.16 -24.37
C ASP A 5 -10.14 -6.29 -23.20
N THR A 6 -9.17 -5.66 -22.56
CA THR A 6 -9.43 -4.81 -21.40
C THR A 6 -10.05 -3.50 -21.83
N GLU A 7 -11.10 -3.12 -21.14
CA GLU A 7 -11.75 -1.84 -21.40
C GLU A 7 -11.23 -0.80 -20.42
N PRO A 8 -11.17 0.46 -20.84
CA PRO A 8 -10.75 1.53 -19.92
C PRO A 8 -11.70 1.63 -18.73
N VAL A 9 -11.16 1.95 -17.57
CA VAL A 9 -11.93 2.13 -16.35
C VAL A 9 -11.56 3.47 -15.75
N VAL A 10 -12.57 4.29 -15.44
CA VAL A 10 -12.38 5.53 -14.69
C VAL A 10 -13.25 5.44 -13.48
N ARG A 11 -12.63 5.49 -12.30
CA ARG A 11 -13.33 5.29 -11.04
C ARG A 11 -13.19 6.51 -10.15
N SER A 12 -14.30 6.99 -9.64
CA SER A 12 -14.30 8.13 -8.73
C SER A 12 -13.83 7.69 -7.35
N SER A 13 -13.18 8.60 -6.62
CA SER A 13 -12.76 8.32 -5.26
C SER A 13 -13.94 7.93 -4.36
N ASP A 14 -15.15 8.43 -4.68
CA ASP A 14 -16.35 8.12 -3.90
C ASP A 14 -16.78 6.66 -4.07
N ALA A 15 -16.31 5.99 -5.09
CA ALA A 15 -16.67 4.60 -5.37
C ALA A 15 -15.72 3.61 -4.69
N ILE A 16 -14.67 4.09 -4.07
CA ILE A 16 -13.69 3.21 -3.44
C ILE A 16 -14.16 2.83 -2.03
N GLU A 17 -14.21 1.55 -1.76
CA GLU A 17 -14.57 1.04 -0.43
C GLU A 17 -13.30 0.67 0.30
N TYR A 18 -13.22 1.06 1.56
CA TYR A 18 -12.06 0.78 2.39
C TYR A 18 -12.40 -0.26 3.44
N ASP A 19 -11.50 -1.22 3.61
CA ASP A 19 -11.66 -2.26 4.60
C ASP A 19 -10.48 -2.22 5.57
N SER A 20 -10.74 -2.63 6.81
CA SER A 20 -9.66 -2.79 7.78
C SER A 20 -8.75 -3.91 7.34
N VAL A 21 -7.46 -3.73 7.57
CA VAL A 21 -6.45 -4.75 7.27
C VAL A 21 -6.13 -5.45 8.58
N GLU A 22 -6.18 -6.77 8.58
CA GLU A 22 -5.98 -7.54 9.82
C GLU A 22 -4.59 -7.38 10.41
N ALA A 23 -3.62 -6.98 9.60
CA ALA A 23 -2.25 -6.86 10.06
C ALA A 23 -2.06 -5.82 11.15
N ALA A 24 -2.93 -4.80 11.22
CA ALA A 24 -2.79 -3.76 12.24
C ALA A 24 -4.09 -3.02 12.43
N ASP A 25 -4.37 -2.63 13.68
CA ASP A 25 -5.50 -1.76 13.97
C ASP A 25 -5.20 -0.37 13.41
N GLY A 26 -6.18 0.23 12.76
CA GLY A 26 -6.01 1.57 12.21
C GLY A 26 -5.45 1.60 10.79
N LEU A 27 -5.16 0.43 10.23
CA LEU A 27 -4.72 0.34 8.84
C LEU A 27 -5.90 -0.04 7.98
N ARG A 28 -6.18 0.77 6.94
CA ARG A 28 -7.28 0.53 6.02
C ARG A 28 -6.76 0.50 4.61
N LYS A 29 -7.43 -0.26 3.75
CA LYS A 29 -7.01 -0.44 2.37
C LYS A 29 -8.19 -0.29 1.43
N GLY A 30 -8.02 0.50 0.38
CA GLY A 30 -8.98 0.62 -0.70
C GLY A 30 -8.31 0.20 -2.00
N VAL A 31 -8.95 -0.70 -2.73
CA VAL A 31 -8.44 -1.13 -4.03
C VAL A 31 -8.97 -0.17 -5.08
N LEU A 32 -8.06 0.48 -5.79
CA LEU A 32 -8.46 1.47 -6.80
C LEU A 32 -8.69 0.80 -8.14
N ILE A 33 -7.73 0.03 -8.60
CA ILE A 33 -7.81 -0.74 -9.85
C ILE A 33 -7.06 -2.04 -9.62
N ASP A 34 -7.64 -3.16 -10.04
CA ASP A 34 -6.93 -4.43 -9.98
C ASP A 34 -7.39 -5.36 -11.10
N GLU A 35 -6.98 -6.62 -11.00
CA GLU A 35 -7.26 -7.58 -12.06
C GLU A 35 -8.75 -7.88 -12.21
N THR A 36 -9.56 -7.63 -11.18
CA THR A 36 -11.01 -7.83 -11.31
C THR A 36 -11.62 -6.79 -12.24
N ASP A 37 -10.92 -5.70 -12.49
CA ASP A 37 -11.32 -4.69 -13.47
C ASP A 37 -10.78 -5.01 -14.86
N GLY A 38 -10.01 -6.08 -15.00
CA GLY A 38 -9.39 -6.45 -16.25
C GLY A 38 -7.98 -5.91 -16.43
N ALA A 39 -7.39 -5.32 -15.37
CA ALA A 39 -6.03 -4.80 -15.45
C ALA A 39 -5.07 -5.99 -15.69
N PRO A 40 -4.28 -5.97 -16.77
CA PRO A 40 -3.50 -7.16 -17.11
C PRO A 40 -2.18 -7.30 -16.34
N ASN A 41 -1.61 -6.23 -15.82
CA ASN A 41 -0.26 -6.29 -15.25
C ASN A 41 -0.14 -5.75 -13.84
N PHE A 42 -0.85 -4.67 -13.51
CA PHE A 42 -0.63 -3.97 -12.24
C PHE A 42 -1.93 -3.66 -11.53
N ALA A 43 -1.82 -3.54 -10.22
CA ALA A 43 -2.92 -3.08 -9.37
C ALA A 43 -2.45 -1.85 -8.61
N ILE A 44 -3.40 -0.97 -8.25
CA ILE A 44 -3.12 0.20 -7.43
C ILE A 44 -4.07 0.19 -6.25
N ARG A 45 -3.51 0.33 -5.04
CA ARG A 45 -4.27 0.39 -3.80
C ARG A 45 -3.92 1.67 -3.07
N ARG A 46 -4.84 2.15 -2.24
CA ARG A 46 -4.56 3.27 -1.34
C ARG A 46 -4.69 2.75 0.08
N PHE A 47 -3.66 3.00 0.88
CA PHE A 47 -3.66 2.62 2.29
C PHE A 47 -3.77 3.86 3.15
N VAL A 48 -4.47 3.73 4.27
CA VAL A 48 -4.62 4.81 5.24
C VAL A 48 -4.13 4.30 6.59
N LEU A 49 -3.27 5.09 7.23
CA LEU A 49 -2.72 4.81 8.54
C LEU A 49 -3.29 5.83 9.51
N GLU A 50 -4.22 5.40 10.36
CA GLU A 50 -4.77 6.33 11.35
C GLU A 50 -3.71 6.73 12.36
N PRO A 51 -3.86 7.88 13.03
CA PRO A 51 -2.91 8.26 14.07
C PRO A 51 -2.78 7.15 15.10
N GLY A 52 -1.55 6.83 15.48
CA GLY A 52 -1.28 5.76 16.43
C GLY A 52 -1.15 4.38 15.85
N THR A 53 -1.35 4.23 14.54
CA THR A 53 -1.24 2.93 13.88
C THR A 53 0.20 2.46 13.85
N SER A 54 0.41 1.19 14.19
CA SER A 54 1.71 0.55 14.08
C SER A 54 1.52 -0.76 13.34
N VAL A 55 2.15 -0.88 12.17
CA VAL A 55 2.09 -2.09 11.37
C VAL A 55 3.35 -2.88 11.64
N PRO A 56 3.24 -4.12 12.16
CA PRO A 56 4.42 -4.88 12.57
C PRO A 56 5.28 -5.29 11.38
N LYS A 57 6.49 -5.74 11.68
CA LYS A 57 7.42 -6.21 10.64
C LYS A 57 6.79 -7.33 9.84
N HIS A 58 6.93 -7.25 8.54
CA HIS A 58 6.36 -8.24 7.63
C HIS A 58 7.09 -8.21 6.30
N THR A 59 6.83 -9.23 5.50
CA THR A 59 7.32 -9.26 4.12
C THR A 59 6.12 -9.44 3.21
N ASN A 60 6.28 -9.06 1.95
CA ASN A 60 5.27 -9.29 0.92
C ASN A 60 5.89 -10.11 -0.20
N ALA A 61 5.07 -10.91 -0.86
CA ALA A 61 5.56 -11.80 -1.92
C ALA A 61 5.96 -11.04 -3.18
N VAL A 62 5.42 -9.83 -3.38
CA VAL A 62 5.72 -9.02 -4.57
C VAL A 62 6.27 -7.67 -4.16
N GLU A 63 6.95 -7.01 -5.10
CA GLU A 63 7.47 -5.68 -4.83
C GLU A 63 6.35 -4.66 -4.73
N HIS A 64 6.60 -3.59 -4.00
CA HIS A 64 5.65 -2.49 -3.81
C HIS A 64 6.32 -1.18 -4.20
N GLU A 65 5.66 -0.40 -5.07
CA GLU A 65 6.06 0.97 -5.34
C GLU A 65 5.02 1.85 -4.67
N GLN A 66 5.48 2.80 -3.86
CA GLN A 66 4.57 3.61 -3.06
C GLN A 66 4.80 5.09 -3.27
N TYR A 67 3.74 5.86 -3.14
CA TYR A 67 3.80 7.31 -3.25
C TYR A 67 2.97 7.89 -2.12
N VAL A 68 3.59 8.71 -1.28
CA VAL A 68 2.92 9.27 -0.09
C VAL A 68 2.00 10.40 -0.50
N LEU A 69 0.74 10.30 -0.06
CA LEU A 69 -0.31 11.29 -0.38
C LEU A 69 -0.59 12.24 0.76
N GLU A 70 -0.64 11.74 1.99
CA GLU A 70 -1.04 12.53 3.14
C GLU A 70 -0.23 12.13 4.36
N GLY A 71 -0.02 13.09 5.25
CA GLY A 71 0.57 12.86 6.55
C GLY A 71 2.06 12.61 6.50
N THR A 72 2.66 12.56 7.68
CA THR A 72 4.08 12.24 7.84
C THR A 72 4.16 11.05 8.77
N TYR A 73 4.87 10.01 8.36
CA TYR A 73 4.95 8.79 9.16
C TYR A 73 6.30 8.13 8.95
N THR A 74 6.56 7.11 9.74
CA THR A 74 7.85 6.39 9.70
C THR A 74 7.67 5.06 8.99
N VAL A 75 8.61 4.74 8.09
CA VAL A 75 8.68 3.47 7.41
C VAL A 75 10.02 2.83 7.73
N GLY A 76 9.99 1.61 8.23
CA GLY A 76 11.21 0.84 8.42
C GLY A 76 11.37 -0.11 7.24
N ILE A 77 12.53 -0.11 6.61
CA ILE A 77 12.83 -0.99 5.49
C ILE A 77 14.18 -1.62 5.79
N ASP A 78 14.21 -2.92 5.96
CA ASP A 78 15.39 -3.64 6.45
C ASP A 78 15.83 -3.02 7.79
N ASP A 79 17.07 -2.55 7.88
CA ASP A 79 17.61 -2.00 9.13
C ASP A 79 17.52 -0.49 9.20
N GLU A 80 16.90 0.17 8.22
CA GLU A 80 16.85 1.62 8.14
C GLU A 80 15.46 2.14 8.41
N GLU A 81 15.38 3.33 9.00
CA GLU A 81 14.11 4.01 9.22
C GLU A 81 14.08 5.29 8.41
N TYR A 82 12.93 5.55 7.82
CA TYR A 82 12.74 6.73 6.99
C TYR A 82 11.50 7.48 7.46
N THR A 83 11.60 8.79 7.59
CA THR A 83 10.42 9.61 7.81
C THR A 83 9.99 10.10 6.44
N VAL A 84 8.73 9.80 6.08
CA VAL A 84 8.24 10.15 4.75
C VAL A 84 7.07 11.12 4.86
N SER A 85 6.91 11.95 3.84
CA SER A 85 5.91 13.01 3.77
C SER A 85 5.33 13.06 2.37
N PRO A 86 4.21 13.78 2.17
CA PRO A 86 3.58 13.82 0.84
C PRO A 86 4.58 14.17 -0.26
N GLY A 87 4.53 13.39 -1.33
CA GLY A 87 5.42 13.56 -2.46
C GLY A 87 6.62 12.64 -2.45
N ASP A 88 6.87 11.95 -1.35
CA ASP A 88 7.98 10.98 -1.30
C ASP A 88 7.57 9.68 -1.97
N ALA A 89 8.51 9.04 -2.62
CA ALA A 89 8.29 7.78 -3.31
C ALA A 89 9.20 6.70 -2.73
N LEU A 90 8.70 5.48 -2.67
CA LEU A 90 9.41 4.36 -2.07
C LEU A 90 9.36 3.15 -2.98
N LEU A 91 10.44 2.37 -2.95
CA LEU A 91 10.46 1.04 -3.54
C LEU A 91 10.76 0.06 -2.41
N ILE A 92 9.88 -0.91 -2.24
CA ILE A 92 10.12 -2.00 -1.28
C ILE A 92 10.18 -3.28 -2.09
N PRO A 93 11.37 -3.85 -2.26
CA PRO A 93 11.51 -5.07 -3.06
C PRO A 93 10.79 -6.26 -2.43
N ALA A 94 10.44 -7.23 -3.26
CA ALA A 94 9.78 -8.45 -2.79
C ALA A 94 10.63 -9.10 -1.70
N GLY A 95 9.97 -9.56 -0.64
CA GLY A 95 10.65 -10.27 0.44
C GLY A 95 11.42 -9.40 1.42
N THR A 96 11.39 -8.09 1.23
CA THR A 96 12.10 -7.18 2.14
C THR A 96 11.27 -6.92 3.38
N VAL A 97 11.89 -7.06 4.56
CA VAL A 97 11.22 -6.81 5.83
C VAL A 97 10.93 -5.32 5.96
N HIS A 98 9.71 -4.98 6.28
CA HIS A 98 9.34 -3.57 6.47
C HIS A 98 8.19 -3.44 7.46
N TRP A 99 8.01 -2.20 7.94
CA TRP A 99 6.97 -1.88 8.92
C TRP A 99 6.63 -0.40 8.80
N TYR A 100 5.51 0.00 9.41
CA TYR A 100 5.07 1.39 9.38
C TYR A 100 4.64 1.82 10.78
N ARG A 101 4.78 3.10 11.07
CA ARG A 101 4.32 3.66 12.34
C ARG A 101 3.90 5.11 12.13
N ASN A 102 2.67 5.42 12.51
CA ASN A 102 2.17 6.79 12.44
C ASN A 102 2.06 7.36 13.85
N ASP A 103 3.08 8.10 14.27
CA ASP A 103 3.13 8.73 15.58
C ASP A 103 2.54 10.13 15.57
N GLY A 104 2.05 10.59 14.43
CA GLY A 104 1.52 11.93 14.31
C GLY A 104 0.07 12.06 14.74
N ASP A 105 -0.47 13.25 14.58
CA ASP A 105 -1.84 13.55 14.96
C ASP A 105 -2.81 13.45 13.80
N GLU A 106 -2.31 13.25 12.59
CA GLU A 106 -3.11 13.18 11.39
C GLU A 106 -2.93 11.86 10.68
N PRO A 107 -3.94 11.43 9.91
CA PRO A 107 -3.81 10.19 9.17
C PRO A 107 -2.70 10.29 8.12
N GLY A 108 -2.04 9.17 7.87
CA GLY A 108 -1.13 9.05 6.73
C GLY A 108 -1.83 8.27 5.63
N ALA A 109 -1.45 8.52 4.39
CA ALA A 109 -2.00 7.76 3.28
C ALA A 109 -0.99 7.66 2.15
N PHE A 110 -1.00 6.51 1.47
CA PHE A 110 -0.11 6.31 0.34
C PHE A 110 -0.75 5.44 -0.73
N LEU A 111 -0.33 5.66 -1.95
CA LEU A 111 -0.66 4.76 -3.04
C LEU A 111 0.36 3.64 -3.07
N CYS A 112 -0.09 2.46 -3.45
CA CYS A 112 0.78 1.30 -3.57
C CYS A 112 0.48 0.60 -4.88
N ALA A 113 1.46 0.55 -5.78
CA ALA A 113 1.36 -0.16 -7.03
C ALA A 113 2.06 -1.49 -6.89
N VAL A 114 1.40 -2.55 -7.33
CA VAL A 114 1.96 -3.90 -7.26
C VAL A 114 1.64 -4.64 -8.54
N PRO A 115 2.47 -5.63 -8.93
CA PRO A 115 2.10 -6.50 -10.04
C PRO A 115 0.94 -7.38 -9.63
N ASN A 116 0.15 -7.83 -10.59
CA ASN A 116 -0.92 -8.78 -10.33
C ASN A 116 -0.33 -10.11 -9.88
N GLY A 117 -1.12 -10.86 -9.10
CA GLY A 117 -0.70 -12.14 -8.59
C GLY A 117 -0.91 -12.20 -7.10
N ASP A 118 -0.39 -13.26 -6.49
CA ASP A 118 -0.55 -13.47 -5.05
C ASP A 118 0.43 -12.60 -4.29
N ASP A 119 -0.09 -11.62 -3.58
CA ASP A 119 0.73 -10.76 -2.73
C ASP A 119 0.54 -11.21 -1.29
N GLU A 120 1.19 -12.32 -0.95
CA GLU A 120 1.07 -12.86 0.38
C GLU A 120 1.88 -12.03 1.37
N ILE A 121 1.25 -11.70 2.48
CA ILE A 121 1.91 -10.97 3.55
C ILE A 121 2.32 -11.98 4.61
N GLU A 122 3.55 -11.89 5.08
CA GLU A 122 4.03 -12.76 6.14
C GLU A 122 4.48 -11.91 7.30
N LEU A 123 3.78 -12.02 8.43
CA LEU A 123 4.12 -11.26 9.62
C LEU A 123 5.27 -11.95 10.34
N LEU A 124 6.21 -11.17 10.82
CA LEU A 124 7.38 -11.69 11.52
C LEU A 124 7.20 -11.52 13.01
N GLU A 125 7.63 -12.51 13.76
CA GLU A 125 7.60 -12.44 15.22
C GLU A 125 8.90 -11.80 15.70
N GLU A 126 8.78 -11.00 16.75
CA GLU A 126 9.93 -10.36 17.39
C GLU A 126 10.44 -11.14 18.56
#